data_cb86442c110a9b654b0189c7aaae52c3
#
_entry.id   cb86442c110a9b654b0189c7aaae52c3
#
_cell.length_a   1.000
_cell.length_b   1.000
_cell.length_c   1.000
_cell.angle_alpha   90.00
_cell.angle_beta   90.00
_cell.angle_gamma   90.00
#
_symmetry.space_group_name_H-M   'P 1'
#
loop_
_entity.id
_entity.type
_entity.pdbx_description
1 polymer ?
#
loop_
_entity_poly.entity_id
_entity_poly.type
_entity_poly.pdbx_seq_one_letter_code
_entity_poly.pdbx_strand_id
1 'polypeptide(L)'
;MKSAQINKYGSSDVIEINQNTPEPSLSSGKVLVAIKAAGVNPVDWKISEGGFQQMFPLQFPSTLGIDFSGVIKQVGEGVSPSDFKQGDEVFGQAGVISGGSGAFAEMAVANMKSIANKPKRLSYTEAACLPLVGVAAWRVLTEDMSLSKDQKILIHGGAGGIGSIAIQLAKSLGAYVATTVSASDKPFVQKLGADTVIDYKTQPFEDLLQNYDAVFDTVGGDTYRRSFKVL
;
A
#
# COMPACT_ATOMS: atom_id res chain seq x y z
N MET A 1 22.31 1.82 13.54
CA MET A 1 21.78 2.03 12.17
C MET A 1 21.00 3.32 12.09
N LYS A 2 20.84 3.88 10.88
CA LYS A 2 20.01 5.06 10.63
C LYS A 2 18.54 4.66 10.53
N SER A 3 17.63 5.48 11.14
CA SER A 3 16.18 5.34 11.00
C SER A 3 15.45 6.68 11.16
N ALA A 4 14.22 6.75 10.63
CA ALA A 4 13.27 7.83 10.90
C ALA A 4 12.33 7.40 12.03
N GLN A 5 12.37 8.11 13.15
CA GLN A 5 11.66 7.75 14.38
C GLN A 5 10.80 8.89 14.89
N ILE A 6 9.84 8.54 15.72
CA ILE A 6 9.09 9.48 16.54
C ILE A 6 9.25 9.12 18.03
N ASN A 7 9.32 10.13 18.89
CA ASN A 7 9.40 10.00 20.35
C ASN A 7 8.05 10.31 21.04
N LYS A 8 7.09 10.79 20.27
CA LYS A 8 5.71 11.10 20.69
C LYS A 8 4.83 11.13 19.45
N TYR A 9 3.54 11.07 19.64
CA TYR A 9 2.59 11.36 18.55
C TYR A 9 2.61 12.84 18.16
N GLY A 10 2.47 13.14 16.86
CA GLY A 10 2.42 14.49 16.32
C GLY A 10 2.49 14.49 14.80
N SER A 11 2.45 15.68 14.22
CA SER A 11 2.59 15.89 12.77
C SER A 11 4.02 15.60 12.30
N SER A 12 4.34 15.91 11.07
CA SER A 12 5.67 15.60 10.48
C SER A 12 6.87 16.24 11.20
N ASP A 13 6.66 17.25 12.02
CA ASP A 13 7.69 17.93 12.83
C ASP A 13 8.24 17.07 13.97
N VAL A 14 7.54 16.01 14.38
CA VAL A 14 8.03 15.06 15.40
C VAL A 14 8.91 13.94 14.83
N ILE A 15 9.09 13.89 13.50
CA ILE A 15 9.91 12.87 12.84
C ILE A 15 11.38 13.27 12.90
N GLU A 16 12.19 12.43 13.53
CA GLU A 16 13.62 12.65 13.71
C GLU A 16 14.43 11.56 13.01
N ILE A 17 15.57 11.95 12.43
CA ILE A 17 16.52 10.98 11.86
C ILE A 17 17.54 10.62 12.97
N ASN A 18 17.38 9.42 13.50
CA ASN A 18 18.32 8.86 14.46
C ASN A 18 19.44 8.08 13.73
N GLN A 19 20.69 8.45 13.96
CA GLN A 19 21.86 7.80 13.34
C GLN A 19 22.30 6.53 14.09
N ASN A 20 21.88 6.37 15.35
CA ASN A 20 22.37 5.37 16.28
C ASN A 20 21.28 4.42 16.80
N THR A 21 20.20 4.24 16.04
CA THR A 21 19.15 3.27 16.37
C THR A 21 19.76 1.87 16.49
N PRO A 22 19.50 1.11 17.55
CA PRO A 22 19.89 -0.29 17.64
C PRO A 22 19.29 -1.11 16.50
N GLU A 23 19.98 -2.16 16.09
CA GLU A 23 19.42 -3.12 15.15
C GLU A 23 18.22 -3.83 15.80
N PRO A 24 17.09 -4.02 15.09
CA PRO A 24 15.92 -4.64 15.68
C PRO A 24 16.16 -6.13 15.96
N SER A 25 15.67 -6.60 17.12
CA SER A 25 15.82 -8.00 17.54
C SER A 25 14.95 -8.92 16.68
N LEU A 26 15.58 -9.96 16.13
CA LEU A 26 14.91 -11.00 15.37
C LEU A 26 14.20 -11.98 16.31
N SER A 27 12.96 -12.32 16.01
CA SER A 27 12.16 -13.32 16.76
C SER A 27 11.62 -14.42 15.84
N SER A 28 11.05 -15.46 16.43
CA SER A 28 10.46 -16.58 15.69
C SER A 28 9.42 -16.14 14.68
N GLY A 29 9.39 -16.77 13.49
CA GLY A 29 8.48 -16.48 12.39
C GLY A 29 8.74 -15.16 11.65
N LYS A 30 9.88 -14.51 11.90
CA LYS A 30 10.25 -13.24 11.28
C LYS A 30 11.58 -13.33 10.53
N VAL A 31 11.82 -12.34 9.70
CA VAL A 31 13.07 -12.16 8.95
C VAL A 31 13.65 -10.77 9.23
N LEU A 32 14.96 -10.67 9.29
CA LEU A 32 15.70 -9.41 9.33
C LEU A 32 16.10 -9.06 7.90
N VAL A 33 15.74 -7.87 7.44
CA VAL A 33 15.92 -7.42 6.06
C VAL A 33 16.77 -6.15 6.03
N ALA A 34 17.81 -6.14 5.18
CA ALA A 34 18.47 -4.90 4.78
C ALA A 34 17.60 -4.18 3.77
N ILE A 35 17.06 -3.04 4.15
CA ILE A 35 16.15 -2.24 3.33
C ILE A 35 16.93 -1.60 2.17
N LYS A 36 16.38 -1.71 0.97
CA LYS A 36 16.92 -1.08 -0.25
C LYS A 36 16.04 0.07 -0.73
N ALA A 37 14.74 -0.05 -0.52
CA ALA A 37 13.76 1.02 -0.74
C ALA A 37 12.58 0.85 0.21
N ALA A 38 11.96 1.97 0.59
CA ALA A 38 10.75 2.01 1.39
C ALA A 38 9.68 2.85 0.69
N GLY A 39 8.45 2.36 0.65
CA GLY A 39 7.30 3.09 0.14
C GLY A 39 6.71 4.01 1.21
N VAL A 40 6.28 5.20 0.82
CA VAL A 40 5.59 6.14 1.72
C VAL A 40 4.09 6.09 1.44
N ASN A 41 3.31 5.90 2.47
CA ASN A 41 1.85 5.78 2.40
C ASN A 41 1.16 6.76 3.34
N PRO A 42 -0.10 7.18 3.03
CA PRO A 42 -0.87 8.03 3.95
C PRO A 42 -1.04 7.46 5.36
N VAL A 43 -1.00 6.14 5.52
CA VAL A 43 -1.09 5.49 6.82
C VAL A 43 0.13 5.78 7.71
N ASP A 44 1.31 6.04 7.13
CA ASP A 44 2.52 6.31 7.91
C ASP A 44 2.38 7.61 8.73
N TRP A 45 1.89 8.70 8.12
CA TRP A 45 1.66 9.94 8.85
C TRP A 45 0.45 9.85 9.80
N LYS A 46 -0.59 9.08 9.44
CA LYS A 46 -1.73 8.82 10.34
C LYS A 46 -1.29 8.07 11.61
N ILE A 47 -0.34 7.13 11.48
CA ILE A 47 0.29 6.46 12.62
C ILE A 47 1.06 7.48 13.47
N SER A 48 1.88 8.33 12.83
CA SER A 48 2.64 9.37 13.52
C SER A 48 1.73 10.33 14.32
N GLU A 49 0.60 10.73 13.75
CA GLU A 49 -0.38 11.62 14.41
C GLU A 49 -1.23 10.92 15.49
N GLY A 50 -1.08 9.60 15.66
CA GLY A 50 -1.82 8.83 16.67
C GLY A 50 -3.22 8.39 16.22
N GLY A 51 -3.53 8.44 14.92
CA GLY A 51 -4.83 8.02 14.40
C GLY A 51 -5.22 6.57 14.74
N PHE A 52 -4.24 5.74 15.07
CA PHE A 52 -4.45 4.34 15.46
C PHE A 52 -4.10 4.06 16.93
N GLN A 53 -3.77 5.06 17.74
CA GLN A 53 -3.23 4.87 19.09
C GLN A 53 -4.16 4.11 20.04
N GLN A 54 -5.47 4.19 19.84
CA GLN A 54 -6.43 3.45 20.67
C GLN A 54 -6.43 1.95 20.41
N MET A 55 -6.18 1.54 19.15
CA MET A 55 -6.13 0.12 18.76
C MET A 55 -4.71 -0.45 18.84
N PHE A 56 -3.72 0.35 18.48
CA PHE A 56 -2.32 -0.02 18.40
C PHE A 56 -1.44 1.07 19.00
N PRO A 57 -1.36 1.16 20.35
CA PRO A 57 -0.48 2.13 21.00
C PRO A 57 0.99 1.85 20.68
N LEU A 58 1.71 2.88 20.26
CA LEU A 58 3.14 2.76 19.97
C LEU A 58 3.97 2.78 21.26
N GLN A 59 5.06 2.02 21.25
CA GLN A 59 6.16 2.18 22.20
C GLN A 59 7.19 3.11 21.59
N PHE A 60 7.55 4.17 22.32
CA PHE A 60 8.54 5.14 21.88
C PHE A 60 9.94 4.86 22.41
N PRO A 61 11.02 5.13 21.63
CA PRO A 61 10.98 5.64 20.26
C PRO A 61 10.48 4.60 19.27
N SER A 62 9.69 5.01 18.26
CA SER A 62 9.11 4.12 17.27
C SER A 62 9.60 4.49 15.86
N THR A 63 10.12 3.52 15.13
CA THR A 63 10.49 3.70 13.71
C THR A 63 9.25 3.60 12.83
N LEU A 64 9.09 4.55 11.91
CA LEU A 64 7.97 4.61 10.98
C LEU A 64 8.21 3.76 9.73
N GLY A 65 7.21 3.75 8.84
CA GLY A 65 7.24 3.09 7.54
C GLY A 65 6.65 1.69 7.55
N ILE A 66 5.82 1.42 6.54
CA ILE A 66 5.17 0.10 6.39
C ILE A 66 5.82 -0.67 5.26
N ASP A 67 5.81 -0.11 4.05
CA ASP A 67 6.20 -0.80 2.83
C ASP A 67 7.70 -0.76 2.58
N PHE A 68 8.24 -1.89 2.15
CA PHE A 68 9.66 -2.00 1.82
C PHE A 68 9.94 -2.99 0.69
N SER A 69 11.17 -2.90 0.17
CA SER A 69 11.87 -3.95 -0.54
C SER A 69 13.32 -4.02 -0.07
N GLY A 70 13.91 -5.21 -0.07
CA GLY A 70 15.25 -5.39 0.46
C GLY A 70 15.78 -6.81 0.31
N VAL A 71 16.84 -7.11 1.05
CA VAL A 71 17.53 -8.42 1.04
C VAL A 71 17.53 -9.01 2.44
N ILE A 72 17.10 -10.26 2.58
CA ILE A 72 17.12 -10.97 3.84
C ILE A 72 18.55 -11.14 4.33
N LYS A 73 18.82 -10.67 5.53
CA LYS A 73 20.10 -10.83 6.23
C LYS A 73 20.11 -12.03 7.17
N GLN A 74 18.97 -12.27 7.82
CA GLN A 74 18.83 -13.38 8.76
C GLN A 74 17.38 -13.84 8.81
N VAL A 75 17.17 -15.12 9.01
CA VAL A 75 15.85 -15.73 9.24
C VAL A 75 15.73 -16.16 10.69
N GLY A 76 14.57 -15.93 11.29
CA GLY A 76 14.26 -16.36 12.64
C GLY A 76 13.85 -17.83 12.71
N GLU A 77 13.80 -18.37 13.91
CA GLU A 77 13.28 -19.71 14.15
C GLU A 77 11.87 -19.89 13.58
N GLY A 78 11.56 -21.07 13.02
CA GLY A 78 10.26 -21.37 12.44
C GLY A 78 10.03 -20.84 11.01
N VAL A 79 11.00 -20.14 10.42
CA VAL A 79 11.00 -19.81 8.97
C VAL A 79 11.67 -20.95 8.22
N SER A 80 10.90 -21.61 7.35
CA SER A 80 11.46 -22.69 6.53
C SER A 80 12.41 -22.17 5.46
N PRO A 81 13.57 -22.79 5.24
CA PRO A 81 14.47 -22.45 4.13
C PRO A 81 13.85 -22.59 2.73
N SER A 82 12.77 -23.37 2.61
CA SER A 82 11.97 -23.46 1.38
C SER A 82 11.15 -22.19 1.11
N ASP A 83 10.78 -21.48 2.16
CA ASP A 83 10.01 -20.25 2.05
C ASP A 83 10.94 -19.06 1.84
N PHE A 84 11.88 -18.86 2.80
CA PHE A 84 12.84 -17.76 2.76
C PHE A 84 14.19 -18.17 3.35
N LYS A 85 15.26 -17.61 2.77
CA LYS A 85 16.63 -17.79 3.24
C LYS A 85 17.44 -16.50 3.13
N GLN A 86 18.58 -16.47 3.80
CA GLN A 86 19.53 -15.36 3.69
C GLN A 86 19.93 -15.13 2.21
N GLY A 87 19.93 -13.88 1.81
CA GLY A 87 20.25 -13.45 0.45
C GLY A 87 19.04 -13.30 -0.48
N ASP A 88 17.86 -13.79 -0.09
CA ASP A 88 16.65 -13.62 -0.91
C ASP A 88 16.25 -12.14 -1.01
N GLU A 89 15.92 -11.71 -2.22
CA GLU A 89 15.33 -10.41 -2.48
C GLU A 89 13.83 -10.45 -2.21
N VAL A 90 13.36 -9.61 -1.29
CA VAL A 90 11.96 -9.60 -0.83
C VAL A 90 11.36 -8.21 -0.87
N PHE A 91 10.02 -8.16 -0.89
CA PHE A 91 9.23 -6.95 -0.67
C PHE A 91 8.03 -7.28 0.20
N GLY A 92 7.47 -6.30 0.87
CA GLY A 92 6.35 -6.53 1.79
C GLY A 92 6.20 -5.44 2.82
N GLN A 93 5.68 -5.80 3.98
CA GLN A 93 5.38 -4.88 5.06
C GLN A 93 6.16 -5.19 6.34
N ALA A 94 6.77 -4.15 6.92
CA ALA A 94 7.49 -4.21 8.18
C ALA A 94 6.95 -3.19 9.21
N GLY A 95 5.73 -2.72 9.04
CA GLY A 95 5.13 -1.73 9.93
C GLY A 95 4.97 -2.23 11.36
N VAL A 96 5.14 -1.34 12.34
CA VAL A 96 5.02 -1.65 13.76
C VAL A 96 3.62 -2.17 14.13
N ILE A 97 2.58 -1.67 13.49
CA ILE A 97 1.19 -2.11 13.69
C ILE A 97 0.91 -3.52 13.14
N SER A 98 1.77 -4.03 12.27
CA SER A 98 1.72 -5.40 11.72
C SER A 98 2.79 -6.32 12.33
N GLY A 99 3.37 -5.91 13.45
CA GLY A 99 4.37 -6.70 14.19
C GLY A 99 5.77 -6.65 13.61
N GLY A 100 6.06 -5.71 12.73
CA GLY A 100 7.40 -5.38 12.25
C GLY A 100 8.10 -4.33 13.13
N SER A 101 9.22 -3.81 12.65
CA SER A 101 10.04 -2.82 13.36
C SER A 101 10.07 -1.43 12.73
N GLY A 102 9.33 -1.19 11.64
CA GLY A 102 9.35 0.02 10.84
C GLY A 102 10.32 -0.05 9.66
N ALA A 103 9.84 0.33 8.47
CA ALA A 103 10.59 0.24 7.22
C ALA A 103 11.47 1.46 6.91
N PHE A 104 11.27 2.60 7.58
CA PHE A 104 12.10 3.78 7.38
C PHE A 104 13.40 3.69 8.18
N ALA A 105 14.17 2.62 7.92
CA ALA A 105 15.44 2.30 8.54
C ALA A 105 16.35 1.53 7.59
N GLU A 106 17.65 1.43 7.93
CA GLU A 106 18.59 0.61 7.14
C GLU A 106 18.31 -0.90 7.26
N MET A 107 17.76 -1.32 8.41
CA MET A 107 17.37 -2.70 8.69
C MET A 107 15.97 -2.72 9.31
N ALA A 108 15.16 -3.69 8.93
CA ALA A 108 13.85 -3.92 9.55
C ALA A 108 13.58 -5.41 9.76
N VAL A 109 12.84 -5.70 10.81
CA VAL A 109 12.24 -7.04 11.04
C VAL A 109 10.83 -7.03 10.46
N ALA A 110 10.53 -8.05 9.65
CA ALA A 110 9.21 -8.26 9.06
C ALA A 110 8.69 -9.67 9.40
N ASN A 111 7.37 -9.80 9.50
CA ASN A 111 6.74 -11.11 9.62
C ASN A 111 6.85 -11.85 8.28
N MET A 112 7.24 -13.14 8.29
CA MET A 112 7.33 -13.95 7.08
C MET A 112 6.02 -14.03 6.28
N LYS A 113 4.87 -13.87 6.92
CA LYS A 113 3.55 -13.88 6.29
C LYS A 113 3.20 -12.55 5.61
N SER A 114 3.99 -11.49 5.85
CA SER A 114 3.77 -10.15 5.29
C SER A 114 4.78 -9.80 4.20
N ILE A 115 5.54 -10.77 3.70
CA ILE A 115 6.55 -10.59 2.66
C ILE A 115 6.38 -11.60 1.54
N ALA A 116 6.92 -11.26 0.38
CA ALA A 116 7.03 -12.16 -0.77
C ALA A 116 8.37 -11.96 -1.47
N ASN A 117 8.77 -12.94 -2.28
CA ASN A 117 9.95 -12.80 -3.13
C ASN A 117 9.74 -11.68 -4.15
N LYS A 118 10.71 -10.77 -4.24
CA LYS A 118 10.66 -9.66 -5.19
C LYS A 118 10.70 -10.19 -6.64
N PRO A 119 9.76 -9.79 -7.51
CA PRO A 119 9.83 -10.13 -8.93
C PRO A 119 11.17 -9.67 -9.53
N LYS A 120 11.86 -10.56 -10.24
CA LYS A 120 13.20 -10.28 -10.80
C LYS A 120 13.25 -9.07 -11.73
N ARG A 121 12.14 -8.78 -12.44
CA ARG A 121 12.03 -7.67 -13.38
C ARG A 121 11.77 -6.30 -12.73
N LEU A 122 11.44 -6.26 -11.44
CA LEU A 122 11.22 -5.01 -10.72
C LEU A 122 12.49 -4.57 -9.99
N SER A 123 12.79 -3.30 -10.07
CA SER A 123 13.76 -2.65 -9.16
C SER A 123 13.25 -2.68 -7.72
N TYR A 124 14.13 -2.43 -6.75
CA TYR A 124 13.70 -2.30 -5.35
C TYR A 124 12.73 -1.14 -5.16
N THR A 125 12.93 -0.02 -5.85
CA THR A 125 12.04 1.14 -5.76
C THR A 125 10.63 0.81 -6.26
N GLU A 126 10.51 0.16 -7.40
CA GLU A 126 9.21 -0.27 -7.94
C GLU A 126 8.54 -1.29 -7.02
N ALA A 127 9.28 -2.28 -6.52
CA ALA A 127 8.75 -3.30 -5.63
C ALA A 127 8.25 -2.71 -4.30
N ALA A 128 8.94 -1.71 -3.74
CA ALA A 128 8.54 -1.06 -2.49
C ALA A 128 7.24 -0.23 -2.60
N CYS A 129 6.82 0.12 -3.81
CA CYS A 129 5.56 0.85 -4.03
C CYS A 129 4.31 -0.06 -4.02
N LEU A 130 4.47 -1.38 -4.00
CA LEU A 130 3.36 -2.32 -4.22
C LEU A 130 2.69 -2.87 -2.96
N PRO A 131 3.36 -3.10 -1.81
CA PRO A 131 2.80 -3.97 -0.78
C PRO A 131 1.44 -3.52 -0.26
N LEU A 132 1.31 -2.30 0.23
CA LEU A 132 0.04 -1.82 0.78
C LEU A 132 -1.04 -1.68 -0.30
N VAL A 133 -0.72 -0.92 -1.36
CA VAL A 133 -1.71 -0.55 -2.38
C VAL A 133 -2.08 -1.74 -3.27
N GLY A 134 -1.13 -2.63 -3.54
CA GLY A 134 -1.36 -3.84 -4.33
C GLY A 134 -2.23 -4.84 -3.60
N VAL A 135 -1.96 -5.10 -2.31
CA VAL A 135 -2.79 -6.00 -1.48
C VAL A 135 -4.19 -5.42 -1.31
N ALA A 136 -4.32 -4.11 -1.07
CA ALA A 136 -5.62 -3.46 -0.95
C ALA A 136 -6.44 -3.59 -2.25
N ALA A 137 -5.85 -3.27 -3.40
CA ALA A 137 -6.53 -3.39 -4.68
C ALA A 137 -6.90 -4.84 -5.01
N TRP A 138 -5.96 -5.78 -4.82
CA TRP A 138 -6.18 -7.20 -5.05
C TRP A 138 -7.36 -7.71 -4.23
N ARG A 139 -7.30 -7.55 -2.91
CA ARG A 139 -8.33 -8.05 -2.00
C ARG A 139 -9.71 -7.51 -2.35
N VAL A 140 -9.84 -6.19 -2.51
CA VAL A 140 -11.13 -5.57 -2.82
C VAL A 140 -11.69 -6.09 -4.13
N LEU A 141 -10.88 -6.12 -5.20
CA LEU A 141 -11.39 -6.51 -6.52
C LEU A 141 -11.66 -8.01 -6.64
N THR A 142 -10.84 -8.87 -6.03
CA THR A 142 -10.96 -10.32 -6.22
C THR A 142 -11.73 -11.04 -5.11
N GLU A 143 -11.56 -10.63 -3.85
CA GLU A 143 -12.17 -11.31 -2.70
C GLU A 143 -13.49 -10.64 -2.30
N ASP A 144 -13.50 -9.32 -2.13
CA ASP A 144 -14.69 -8.62 -1.62
C ASP A 144 -15.73 -8.39 -2.74
N MET A 145 -15.30 -7.98 -3.95
CA MET A 145 -16.18 -7.69 -5.08
C MET A 145 -16.34 -8.86 -6.04
N SER A 146 -15.42 -9.81 -6.04
CA SER A 146 -15.39 -10.94 -7.00
C SER A 146 -15.50 -10.46 -8.46
N LEU A 147 -14.79 -9.38 -8.78
CA LEU A 147 -14.86 -8.72 -10.10
C LEU A 147 -14.45 -9.69 -11.21
N SER A 148 -15.27 -9.78 -12.21
CA SER A 148 -15.10 -10.70 -13.32
C SER A 148 -15.12 -10.01 -14.69
N LYS A 149 -14.78 -10.78 -15.73
CA LYS A 149 -14.78 -10.32 -17.11
C LYS A 149 -16.15 -9.76 -17.51
N ASP A 150 -16.11 -8.71 -18.34
CA ASP A 150 -17.26 -8.01 -18.91
C ASP A 150 -18.09 -7.18 -17.89
N GLN A 151 -17.78 -7.23 -16.62
CA GLN A 151 -18.36 -6.32 -15.62
C GLN A 151 -17.84 -4.89 -15.74
N LYS A 152 -18.67 -3.94 -15.32
CA LYS A 152 -18.32 -2.52 -15.29
C LYS A 152 -17.99 -2.09 -13.86
N ILE A 153 -16.83 -1.49 -13.66
CA ILE A 153 -16.44 -0.93 -12.37
C ILE A 153 -16.14 0.56 -12.47
N LEU A 154 -16.62 1.32 -11.48
CA LEU A 154 -16.19 2.70 -11.27
C LEU A 154 -15.14 2.72 -10.15
N ILE A 155 -13.97 3.28 -10.42
CA ILE A 155 -12.88 3.47 -9.45
C ILE A 155 -12.71 4.96 -9.19
N HIS A 156 -13.07 5.43 -8.00
CA HIS A 156 -12.83 6.81 -7.60
C HIS A 156 -11.38 7.01 -7.18
N GLY A 157 -10.81 8.19 -7.55
CA GLY A 157 -9.42 8.50 -7.21
C GLY A 157 -8.39 7.68 -8.00
N GLY A 158 -8.65 7.45 -9.30
CA GLY A 158 -7.85 6.57 -10.15
C GLY A 158 -6.36 6.92 -10.29
N ALA A 159 -5.98 8.19 -10.06
CA ALA A 159 -4.58 8.62 -10.09
C ALA A 159 -3.85 8.44 -8.74
N GLY A 160 -4.56 8.04 -7.68
CA GLY A 160 -3.99 7.73 -6.39
C GLY A 160 -3.24 6.38 -6.34
N GLY A 161 -2.55 6.11 -5.25
CA GLY A 161 -1.77 4.87 -5.09
C GLY A 161 -2.61 3.61 -5.30
N ILE A 162 -3.73 3.46 -4.59
CA ILE A 162 -4.63 2.29 -4.74
C ILE A 162 -5.30 2.33 -6.12
N GLY A 163 -5.86 3.49 -6.52
CA GLY A 163 -6.62 3.62 -7.76
C GLY A 163 -5.81 3.25 -9.01
N SER A 164 -4.55 3.64 -9.09
CA SER A 164 -3.68 3.34 -10.22
C SER A 164 -3.40 1.85 -10.39
N ILE A 165 -3.25 1.11 -9.29
CA ILE A 165 -3.11 -0.34 -9.31
C ILE A 165 -4.46 -1.01 -9.60
N ALA A 166 -5.52 -0.52 -8.99
CA ALA A 166 -6.86 -1.07 -9.18
C ALA A 166 -7.34 -1.00 -10.65
N ILE A 167 -7.06 0.11 -11.35
CA ILE A 167 -7.35 0.22 -12.79
C ILE A 167 -6.67 -0.90 -13.57
N GLN A 168 -5.36 -1.05 -13.41
CA GLN A 168 -4.59 -2.06 -14.13
C GLN A 168 -5.05 -3.48 -13.82
N LEU A 169 -5.32 -3.77 -12.55
CA LEU A 169 -5.81 -5.06 -12.11
C LEU A 169 -7.22 -5.36 -12.65
N ALA A 170 -8.16 -4.42 -12.55
CA ALA A 170 -9.50 -4.57 -13.11
C ALA A 170 -9.45 -4.81 -14.63
N LYS A 171 -8.58 -4.09 -15.36
CA LYS A 171 -8.35 -4.35 -16.79
C LYS A 171 -7.79 -5.74 -17.06
N SER A 172 -6.88 -6.23 -16.22
CA SER A 172 -6.33 -7.60 -16.37
C SER A 172 -7.38 -8.69 -16.10
N LEU A 173 -8.38 -8.40 -15.28
CA LEU A 173 -9.54 -9.26 -15.03
C LEU A 173 -10.59 -9.19 -16.16
N GLY A 174 -10.41 -8.29 -17.13
CA GLY A 174 -11.29 -8.14 -18.29
C GLY A 174 -12.51 -7.23 -18.05
N ALA A 175 -12.49 -6.42 -17.00
CA ALA A 175 -13.56 -5.48 -16.68
C ALA A 175 -13.50 -4.21 -17.54
N TYR A 176 -14.65 -3.54 -17.70
CA TYR A 176 -14.74 -2.18 -18.19
C TYR A 176 -14.54 -1.21 -17.04
N VAL A 177 -13.59 -0.30 -17.15
CA VAL A 177 -13.16 0.58 -16.06
C VAL A 177 -13.49 2.04 -16.34
N ALA A 178 -14.38 2.62 -15.54
CA ALA A 178 -14.49 4.07 -15.41
C ALA A 178 -13.71 4.56 -14.19
N THR A 179 -13.19 5.78 -14.25
CA THR A 179 -12.49 6.39 -13.12
C THR A 179 -12.71 7.88 -13.03
N THR A 180 -12.66 8.42 -11.79
CA THR A 180 -12.69 9.85 -11.53
C THR A 180 -11.30 10.34 -11.14
N VAL A 181 -10.84 11.41 -11.81
CA VAL A 181 -9.54 12.06 -11.56
C VAL A 181 -9.66 13.58 -11.81
N SER A 182 -8.61 14.34 -11.55
CA SER A 182 -8.50 15.70 -12.03
C SER A 182 -8.18 15.75 -13.53
N ALA A 183 -8.44 16.86 -14.20
CA ALA A 183 -8.16 17.02 -15.64
C ALA A 183 -6.69 16.73 -15.98
N SER A 184 -5.75 17.13 -15.13
CA SER A 184 -4.30 16.91 -15.31
C SER A 184 -3.91 15.44 -15.34
N ASP A 185 -4.66 14.59 -14.66
CA ASP A 185 -4.34 13.17 -14.48
C ASP A 185 -4.99 12.25 -15.51
N LYS A 186 -5.89 12.80 -16.36
CA LYS A 186 -6.55 12.03 -17.43
C LYS A 186 -5.58 11.23 -18.31
N PRO A 187 -4.49 11.82 -18.86
CA PRO A 187 -3.56 11.07 -19.70
C PRO A 187 -2.86 9.92 -18.94
N PHE A 188 -2.62 10.10 -17.65
CA PHE A 188 -2.00 9.08 -16.82
C PHE A 188 -2.90 7.84 -16.67
N VAL A 189 -4.16 8.04 -16.24
CA VAL A 189 -5.07 6.90 -16.02
C VAL A 189 -5.51 6.22 -17.31
N GLN A 190 -5.55 6.97 -18.43
CA GLN A 190 -5.77 6.38 -19.76
C GLN A 190 -4.66 5.41 -20.15
N LYS A 191 -3.38 5.75 -19.86
CA LYS A 191 -2.25 4.84 -20.08
C LYS A 191 -2.33 3.58 -19.21
N LEU A 192 -2.97 3.67 -18.05
CA LEU A 192 -3.21 2.51 -17.17
C LEU A 192 -4.35 1.61 -17.69
N GLY A 193 -5.10 2.06 -18.70
CA GLY A 193 -6.16 1.29 -19.34
C GLY A 193 -7.58 1.67 -18.95
N ALA A 194 -7.81 2.81 -18.26
CA ALA A 194 -9.16 3.28 -17.98
C ALA A 194 -9.94 3.55 -19.29
N ASP A 195 -11.13 2.96 -19.43
CA ASP A 195 -11.99 3.09 -20.61
C ASP A 195 -12.75 4.42 -20.61
N THR A 196 -13.24 4.85 -19.43
CA THR A 196 -13.93 6.14 -19.25
C THR A 196 -13.23 6.95 -18.14
N VAL A 197 -12.92 8.22 -18.43
CA VAL A 197 -12.24 9.11 -17.48
C VAL A 197 -13.04 10.37 -17.26
N ILE A 198 -13.49 10.58 -16.03
CA ILE A 198 -14.35 11.70 -15.61
C ILE A 198 -13.53 12.69 -14.78
N ASP A 199 -13.59 13.96 -15.13
CA ASP A 199 -13.05 15.04 -14.31
C ASP A 199 -14.06 15.38 -13.19
N TYR A 200 -13.76 14.93 -11.97
CA TYR A 200 -14.67 15.12 -10.83
C TYR A 200 -14.92 16.58 -10.45
N LYS A 201 -14.10 17.53 -10.95
CA LYS A 201 -14.26 18.97 -10.68
C LYS A 201 -15.33 19.61 -11.54
N THR A 202 -15.59 19.07 -12.73
CA THR A 202 -16.46 19.68 -13.74
C THR A 202 -17.60 18.76 -14.19
N GLN A 203 -17.51 17.47 -13.86
CA GLN A 203 -18.44 16.47 -14.37
C GLN A 203 -18.99 15.63 -13.20
N PRO A 204 -20.29 15.73 -12.87
CA PRO A 204 -20.93 14.82 -11.93
C PRO A 204 -21.01 13.43 -12.56
N PHE A 205 -20.31 12.47 -11.96
CA PHE A 205 -20.17 11.12 -12.51
C PHE A 205 -21.51 10.37 -12.54
N GLU A 206 -22.41 10.64 -11.59
CA GLU A 206 -23.73 10.03 -11.49
C GLU A 206 -24.69 10.45 -12.59
N ASP A 207 -24.40 11.53 -13.33
CA ASP A 207 -25.18 11.95 -14.49
C ASP A 207 -24.66 11.29 -15.79
N LEU A 208 -23.46 10.73 -15.75
CA LEU A 208 -22.76 10.18 -16.92
C LEU A 208 -22.72 8.65 -16.92
N LEU A 209 -22.83 8.02 -15.76
CA LEU A 209 -22.66 6.59 -15.60
C LEU A 209 -23.95 5.94 -15.09
N GLN A 210 -24.26 4.74 -15.63
CA GLN A 210 -25.42 3.95 -15.22
C GLN A 210 -25.13 2.46 -15.39
N ASN A 211 -25.78 1.64 -14.57
CA ASN A 211 -25.71 0.17 -14.62
C ASN A 211 -24.27 -0.33 -14.50
N TYR A 212 -23.56 0.12 -13.48
CA TYR A 212 -22.27 -0.41 -13.09
C TYR A 212 -22.47 -1.55 -12.08
N ASP A 213 -21.65 -2.59 -12.20
CA ASP A 213 -21.72 -3.77 -11.31
C ASP A 213 -21.03 -3.52 -9.97
N ALA A 214 -20.05 -2.61 -9.93
CA ALA A 214 -19.28 -2.30 -8.73
C ALA A 214 -18.76 -0.87 -8.71
N VAL A 215 -18.54 -0.35 -7.50
CA VAL A 215 -17.83 0.91 -7.27
C VAL A 215 -16.75 0.70 -6.21
N PHE A 216 -15.50 1.00 -6.58
CA PHE A 216 -14.38 1.06 -5.65
C PHE A 216 -14.10 2.52 -5.27
N ASP A 217 -14.59 2.92 -4.10
CA ASP A 217 -14.39 4.29 -3.61
C ASP A 217 -13.16 4.39 -2.71
N THR A 218 -12.10 5.04 -3.20
CA THR A 218 -10.88 5.35 -2.43
C THR A 218 -10.87 6.77 -1.85
N VAL A 219 -11.95 7.53 -2.04
CA VAL A 219 -12.09 8.95 -1.65
C VAL A 219 -12.97 9.11 -0.41
N GLY A 220 -14.12 8.45 -0.40
CA GLY A 220 -15.07 8.50 0.72
C GLY A 220 -15.95 9.76 0.76
N GLY A 221 -16.60 9.97 1.91
CA GLY A 221 -17.45 11.14 2.13
C GLY A 221 -18.71 11.13 1.26
N ASP A 222 -19.01 12.27 0.63
CA ASP A 222 -20.19 12.42 -0.23
C ASP A 222 -20.12 11.54 -1.49
N THR A 223 -18.92 11.30 -2.01
CA THR A 223 -18.67 10.42 -3.16
C THR A 223 -19.26 9.04 -2.93
N TYR A 224 -19.08 8.48 -1.72
CA TYR A 224 -19.64 7.19 -1.35
C TYR A 224 -21.17 7.13 -1.51
N ARG A 225 -21.89 8.14 -1.00
CA ARG A 225 -23.37 8.19 -1.08
C ARG A 225 -23.85 8.32 -2.53
N ARG A 226 -23.19 9.18 -3.31
CA ARG A 226 -23.52 9.42 -4.71
C ARG A 226 -23.26 8.19 -5.58
N SER A 227 -22.31 7.33 -5.20
CA SER A 227 -21.95 6.12 -5.93
C SER A 227 -23.09 5.11 -6.06
N PHE A 228 -24.04 5.10 -5.12
CA PHE A 228 -25.21 4.21 -5.23
C PHE A 228 -26.15 4.56 -6.41
N LYS A 229 -26.02 5.74 -6.99
CA LYS A 229 -26.84 6.13 -8.15
C LYS A 229 -26.35 5.52 -9.48
N VAL A 230 -25.16 4.99 -9.53
CA VAL A 230 -24.58 4.43 -10.76
C VAL A 230 -24.64 2.89 -10.82
N LEU A 231 -24.97 2.24 -9.68
CA LEU A 231 -25.14 0.79 -9.53
C LEU A 231 -26.44 0.27 -10.14
#